data_7c3487f50d5ef2a376e94b16b1cd4b50
#
_entry.id   7c3487f50d5ef2a376e94b16b1cd4b50
#
_cell.length_a   1.000
_cell.length_b   1.000
_cell.length_c   1.000
_cell.angle_alpha   90.00
_cell.angle_beta   90.00
_cell.angle_gamma   90.00
#
_symmetry.space_group_name_H-M   'P 1'
#
loop_
_entity.id
_entity.type
_entity.pdbx_description
1 polymer ?
#
loop_
_entity_poly.entity_id
_entity_poly.type
_entity_poly.pdbx_seq_one_letter_code
_entity_poly.pdbx_strand_id
1 'polypeptide(L)'
;MKNYDVIIIGAGPSGIFCAYELIHAKKDLKVLMIEKGRRIENRECPKRKTKVCVGCKPCSITTGFAGAGAFSDGKLSLSPDVGGNLPEILGYDKTVELLKESDDIYLKFGADSKVYGVDKEKEIREIRRKAIMANLKLIECPIRHLGTEEGYKIYSRLQEHLLEEGVEMEFGTMVKDIIIEDNQVKGVITDKDETYTATEVISAVGREGADWFSHICNQHDIETKVGTVDIGVRVEVRDEVMEFLNENLYEAKLVYHTPTFDDKVRTFCTNPSGEVATEYYDNGLAVVNGHAYKSKDLKTNNTNFAILVSKNFTKPFKTPIEYGKQIAQLSNMLCDGRILVQTFGDFKRGRRTTEERLCRNNLIPTLKDAVPGDLSLVFPHRIMVDIEEMLMALDKVTPGIASDETLLYGVEVKFYXXXXIR
;
A
#
# COMPACT_ATOMS: atom_id res chain seq x y z
N MET A 1 7.74 -38.56 0.88
CA MET A 1 7.44 -37.30 0.20
C MET A 1 5.94 -37.09 0.23
N LYS A 2 5.47 -35.94 0.75
CA LYS A 2 4.02 -35.64 0.78
C LYS A 2 3.62 -35.02 -0.56
N ASN A 3 2.53 -35.49 -1.13
CA ASN A 3 2.05 -35.09 -2.45
C ASN A 3 0.70 -34.36 -2.35
N TYR A 4 0.61 -33.23 -3.02
CA TYR A 4 -0.57 -32.35 -3.03
C TYR A 4 -1.01 -32.07 -4.48
N ASP A 5 -2.25 -31.63 -4.66
CA ASP A 5 -2.71 -31.11 -5.95
C ASP A 5 -2.21 -29.66 -6.11
N VAL A 6 -2.32 -28.85 -5.03
CA VAL A 6 -1.92 -27.44 -5.04
C VAL A 6 -1.12 -27.11 -3.78
N ILE A 7 -0.01 -26.40 -3.95
CA ILE A 7 0.73 -25.75 -2.86
C ILE A 7 0.56 -24.23 -3.01
N ILE A 8 0.14 -23.55 -1.94
CA ILE A 8 0.02 -22.09 -1.86
C ILE A 8 1.14 -21.57 -0.95
N ILE A 9 2.01 -20.71 -1.48
CA ILE A 9 3.10 -20.10 -0.73
C ILE A 9 2.63 -18.75 -0.20
N GLY A 10 2.42 -18.64 1.11
CA GLY A 10 1.96 -17.45 1.80
C GLY A 10 0.49 -17.50 2.19
N ALA A 11 0.23 -17.22 3.46
CA ALA A 11 -1.11 -17.21 4.06
C ALA A 11 -1.63 -15.77 4.30
N GLY A 12 -1.27 -14.85 3.40
CA GLY A 12 -1.88 -13.51 3.34
C GLY A 12 -3.27 -13.57 2.70
N PRO A 13 -3.98 -12.44 2.57
CA PRO A 13 -5.34 -12.45 1.98
C PRO A 13 -5.42 -13.17 0.63
N SER A 14 -4.45 -12.98 -0.26
CA SER A 14 -4.44 -13.65 -1.58
C SER A 14 -4.41 -15.17 -1.45
N GLY A 15 -3.53 -15.71 -0.58
CA GLY A 15 -3.43 -17.16 -0.35
C GLY A 15 -4.69 -17.72 0.31
N ILE A 16 -5.24 -16.99 1.29
CA ILE A 16 -6.48 -17.38 1.99
C ILE A 16 -7.65 -17.49 1.01
N PHE A 17 -7.87 -16.46 0.19
CA PHE A 17 -8.96 -16.44 -0.77
C PHE A 17 -8.76 -17.49 -1.88
N CYS A 18 -7.52 -17.69 -2.31
CA CYS A 18 -7.16 -18.75 -3.25
C CYS A 18 -7.54 -20.13 -2.67
N ALA A 19 -7.11 -20.42 -1.44
CA ALA A 19 -7.45 -21.69 -0.77
C ALA A 19 -8.99 -21.85 -0.64
N TYR A 20 -9.66 -20.77 -0.22
CA TYR A 20 -11.12 -20.76 -0.08
C TYR A 20 -11.81 -21.14 -1.39
N GLU A 21 -11.44 -20.50 -2.50
CA GLU A 21 -12.06 -20.78 -3.79
C GLU A 21 -11.76 -22.21 -4.28
N LEU A 22 -10.53 -22.68 -4.11
CA LEU A 22 -10.12 -24.03 -4.53
C LEU A 22 -10.96 -25.11 -3.85
N ILE A 23 -11.12 -25.06 -2.53
CA ILE A 23 -11.86 -26.08 -1.77
C ILE A 23 -13.37 -26.04 -2.05
N HIS A 24 -13.90 -24.85 -2.39
CA HIS A 24 -15.33 -24.73 -2.74
C HIS A 24 -15.60 -25.14 -4.19
N ALA A 25 -14.64 -24.93 -5.09
CA ALA A 25 -14.75 -25.34 -6.49
C ALA A 25 -14.62 -26.86 -6.65
N LYS A 26 -13.76 -27.51 -5.84
CA LYS A 26 -13.50 -28.94 -5.93
C LYS A 26 -13.08 -29.51 -4.56
N LYS A 27 -14.00 -30.20 -3.91
CA LYS A 27 -13.85 -30.70 -2.52
C LYS A 27 -12.72 -31.71 -2.29
N ASP A 28 -12.31 -32.44 -3.32
CA ASP A 28 -11.31 -33.50 -3.16
C ASP A 28 -9.86 -33.05 -3.38
N LEU A 29 -9.65 -31.73 -3.58
CA LEU A 29 -8.30 -31.18 -3.78
C LEU A 29 -7.49 -31.25 -2.47
N LYS A 30 -6.29 -31.80 -2.56
CA LYS A 30 -5.31 -31.78 -1.48
C LYS A 30 -4.52 -30.47 -1.59
N VAL A 31 -4.87 -29.51 -0.74
CA VAL A 31 -4.25 -28.18 -0.73
C VAL A 31 -3.34 -28.02 0.48
N LEU A 32 -2.10 -27.63 0.26
CA LEU A 32 -1.14 -27.26 1.31
C LEU A 32 -0.87 -25.75 1.22
N MET A 33 -0.99 -25.06 2.35
CA MET A 33 -0.60 -23.67 2.50
C MET A 33 0.65 -23.58 3.37
N ILE A 34 1.73 -22.97 2.87
CA ILE A 34 3.00 -22.83 3.60
C ILE A 34 3.21 -21.35 3.96
N GLU A 35 3.38 -21.06 5.25
CA GLU A 35 3.52 -19.70 5.77
C GLU A 35 4.75 -19.59 6.68
N LYS A 36 5.64 -18.66 6.40
CA LYS A 36 6.86 -18.46 7.20
C LYS A 36 6.60 -17.91 8.60
N GLY A 37 5.45 -17.28 8.81
CA GLY A 37 5.05 -16.76 10.11
C GLY A 37 4.17 -17.72 10.88
N ARG A 38 3.42 -17.19 11.83
CA ARG A 38 2.64 -17.97 12.79
C ARG A 38 1.14 -18.00 12.44
N ARG A 39 0.44 -18.98 13.03
CA ARG A 39 -1.03 -19.02 13.08
C ARG A 39 -1.54 -17.72 13.71
N ILE A 40 -2.76 -17.31 13.33
CA ILE A 40 -3.26 -16.00 13.73
C ILE A 40 -3.29 -15.82 15.26
N GLU A 41 -3.69 -16.82 16.01
CA GLU A 41 -3.78 -16.81 17.47
C GLU A 41 -2.41 -16.68 18.17
N ASN A 42 -1.34 -17.03 17.46
CA ASN A 42 0.04 -16.98 17.99
C ASN A 42 0.82 -15.74 17.53
N ARG A 43 0.14 -14.80 16.84
CA ARG A 43 0.76 -13.59 16.34
C ARG A 43 0.64 -12.48 17.39
N GLU A 44 1.74 -12.22 18.07
CA GLU A 44 1.81 -11.15 19.08
C GLU A 44 3.04 -10.27 18.82
N CYS A 45 2.82 -8.96 18.81
CA CYS A 45 3.93 -8.00 18.68
C CYS A 45 4.48 -7.63 20.04
N PRO A 46 5.75 -7.94 20.34
CA PRO A 46 6.35 -7.58 21.64
C PRO A 46 6.31 -6.09 21.97
N LYS A 47 6.30 -5.22 20.95
CA LYS A 47 6.20 -3.75 21.12
C LYS A 47 4.99 -3.34 21.97
N ARG A 48 3.90 -4.13 21.94
CA ARG A 48 2.71 -3.84 22.78
C ARG A 48 3.06 -3.83 24.28
N LYS A 49 4.01 -4.67 24.68
CA LYS A 49 4.49 -4.79 26.07
C LYS A 49 5.75 -3.96 26.32
N THR A 50 6.73 -4.04 25.44
CA THR A 50 8.04 -3.39 25.58
C THR A 50 8.04 -1.90 25.24
N LYS A 51 7.02 -1.44 24.51
CA LYS A 51 6.89 -0.06 23.94
C LYS A 51 7.94 0.26 22.87
N VAL A 52 8.90 -0.64 22.64
CA VAL A 52 9.99 -0.50 21.66
C VAL A 52 9.97 -1.71 20.73
N CYS A 53 10.20 -1.49 19.43
CA CYS A 53 10.29 -2.59 18.46
C CYS A 53 11.59 -3.39 18.73
N VAL A 54 11.45 -4.72 18.83
CA VAL A 54 12.57 -5.63 19.11
C VAL A 54 13.13 -6.30 17.85
N GLY A 55 12.67 -5.91 16.67
CA GLY A 55 13.18 -6.42 15.39
C GLY A 55 12.95 -7.92 15.17
N CYS A 56 11.75 -8.41 15.43
CA CYS A 56 11.41 -9.85 15.26
C CYS A 56 11.65 -10.32 13.82
N LYS A 57 12.14 -11.55 13.68
CA LYS A 57 12.33 -12.21 12.38
C LYS A 57 11.62 -13.57 12.39
N PRO A 58 10.54 -13.74 11.62
CA PRO A 58 9.81 -12.70 10.86
C PRO A 58 8.99 -11.78 11.76
N CYS A 59 8.65 -10.59 11.24
CA CYS A 59 7.85 -9.60 11.97
C CYS A 59 6.43 -10.11 12.20
N SER A 60 5.98 -10.17 13.45
CA SER A 60 4.66 -10.69 13.82
C SER A 60 3.50 -9.82 13.30
N ILE A 61 3.76 -8.53 12.96
CA ILE A 61 2.72 -7.62 12.42
C ILE A 61 2.48 -7.89 10.93
N THR A 62 3.56 -8.09 10.15
CA THR A 62 3.46 -8.19 8.69
C THR A 62 3.37 -9.63 8.18
N THR A 63 3.79 -10.61 8.98
CA THR A 63 4.03 -11.99 8.55
C THR A 63 3.27 -12.99 9.44
N GLY A 64 2.66 -13.99 8.82
CA GLY A 64 1.81 -14.98 9.46
C GLY A 64 0.43 -15.01 8.82
N PHE A 65 -0.46 -15.85 9.33
CA PHE A 65 -1.82 -15.98 8.76
C PHE A 65 -2.50 -14.61 8.69
N ALA A 66 -3.13 -14.32 7.55
CA ALA A 66 -3.73 -13.05 7.17
C ALA A 66 -2.71 -11.92 6.87
N GLY A 67 -1.40 -12.20 6.90
CA GLY A 67 -0.37 -11.22 6.55
C GLY A 67 -0.51 -9.92 7.36
N ALA A 68 -0.22 -8.77 6.76
CA ALA A 68 -0.42 -7.47 7.40
C ALA A 68 -1.91 -7.16 7.64
N GLY A 69 -2.82 -7.84 6.95
CA GLY A 69 -4.27 -7.67 7.09
C GLY A 69 -4.79 -7.92 8.51
N ALA A 70 -4.18 -8.87 9.23
CA ALA A 70 -4.60 -9.23 10.60
C ALA A 70 -4.49 -8.07 11.62
N PHE A 71 -3.63 -7.10 11.35
CA PHE A 71 -3.37 -5.98 12.27
C PHE A 71 -3.58 -4.62 11.62
N SER A 72 -4.12 -4.61 10.40
CA SER A 72 -4.45 -3.36 9.71
C SER A 72 -5.82 -2.86 10.16
N ASP A 73 -6.13 -1.63 9.77
CA ASP A 73 -7.44 -1.02 9.94
C ASP A 73 -8.51 -1.72 9.09
N GLY A 74 -8.09 -2.51 8.09
CA GLY A 74 -9.00 -3.35 7.29
C GLY A 74 -9.92 -2.55 6.38
N LYS A 75 -9.35 -1.69 5.55
CA LYS A 75 -10.10 -0.94 4.54
C LYS A 75 -10.18 -1.75 3.25
N LEU A 76 -11.35 -2.29 2.96
CA LEU A 76 -11.59 -3.02 1.72
C LEU A 76 -12.15 -2.04 0.69
N SER A 77 -11.39 -1.76 -0.35
CA SER A 77 -11.87 -0.97 -1.47
C SER A 77 -12.75 -1.84 -2.38
N LEU A 78 -13.96 -1.37 -2.65
CA LEU A 78 -14.94 -2.08 -3.48
C LEU A 78 -14.98 -1.52 -4.90
N SER A 79 -13.88 -0.90 -5.34
CA SER A 79 -13.78 -0.28 -6.66
C SER A 79 -12.68 -0.94 -7.49
N PRO A 80 -12.94 -1.32 -8.75
CA PRO A 80 -11.91 -1.84 -9.65
C PRO A 80 -10.86 -0.80 -10.05
N ASP A 81 -11.15 0.49 -9.84
CA ASP A 81 -10.22 1.60 -10.11
C ASP A 81 -9.18 1.80 -8.98
N VAL A 82 -9.21 0.95 -7.94
CA VAL A 82 -8.35 1.10 -6.77
C VAL A 82 -7.46 -0.14 -6.58
N GLY A 83 -6.17 0.05 -6.71
CA GLY A 83 -5.15 -0.96 -6.43
C GLY A 83 -4.93 -1.95 -7.58
N GLY A 84 -3.71 -2.05 -8.00
CA GLY A 84 -3.29 -3.01 -9.01
C GLY A 84 -3.80 -2.75 -10.43
N ASN A 85 -3.62 -3.74 -11.29
CA ASN A 85 -3.91 -3.67 -12.72
C ASN A 85 -4.91 -4.77 -13.14
N LEU A 86 -5.73 -5.24 -12.22
CA LEU A 86 -6.63 -6.37 -12.48
C LEU A 86 -7.59 -6.09 -13.66
N PRO A 87 -8.17 -4.87 -13.80
CA PRO A 87 -9.00 -4.58 -14.97
C PRO A 87 -8.27 -4.67 -16.31
N GLU A 88 -6.95 -4.40 -16.34
CA GLU A 88 -6.13 -4.53 -17.55
C GLU A 88 -5.91 -6.00 -17.95
N ILE A 89 -5.94 -6.90 -16.95
CA ILE A 89 -5.66 -8.34 -17.14
C ILE A 89 -6.95 -9.11 -17.46
N LEU A 90 -8.02 -8.85 -16.69
CA LEU A 90 -9.26 -9.63 -16.70
C LEU A 90 -10.45 -8.89 -17.33
N GLY A 91 -10.31 -7.59 -17.57
CA GLY A 91 -11.42 -6.73 -17.96
C GLY A 91 -12.15 -6.14 -16.76
N TYR A 92 -12.84 -5.02 -16.98
CA TYR A 92 -13.50 -4.24 -15.92
C TYR A 92 -14.62 -5.04 -15.24
N ASP A 93 -15.52 -5.63 -16.03
CA ASP A 93 -16.71 -6.33 -15.52
C ASP A 93 -16.32 -7.55 -14.67
N LYS A 94 -15.34 -8.33 -15.13
CA LYS A 94 -14.86 -9.50 -14.37
C LYS A 94 -14.21 -9.06 -13.06
N THR A 95 -13.49 -7.92 -13.07
CA THR A 95 -12.91 -7.37 -11.85
C THR A 95 -13.99 -6.96 -10.84
N VAL A 96 -15.08 -6.33 -11.31
CA VAL A 96 -16.22 -5.96 -10.46
C VAL A 96 -16.85 -7.22 -9.83
N GLU A 97 -17.03 -8.26 -10.64
CA GLU A 97 -17.58 -9.56 -10.17
C GLU A 97 -16.71 -10.15 -9.04
N LEU A 98 -15.38 -10.22 -9.27
CA LEU A 98 -14.44 -10.79 -8.29
C LEU A 98 -14.36 -9.95 -7.00
N LEU A 99 -14.44 -8.63 -7.12
CA LEU A 99 -14.49 -7.75 -5.94
C LEU A 99 -15.74 -8.02 -5.12
N LYS A 100 -16.88 -8.19 -5.79
CA LYS A 100 -18.15 -8.52 -5.11
C LYS A 100 -18.05 -9.89 -4.42
N GLU A 101 -17.54 -10.91 -5.10
CA GLU A 101 -17.33 -12.24 -4.52
C GLU A 101 -16.44 -12.17 -3.28
N SER A 102 -15.34 -11.41 -3.37
CA SER A 102 -14.42 -11.22 -2.24
C SER A 102 -15.13 -10.51 -1.07
N ASP A 103 -15.93 -9.49 -1.35
CA ASP A 103 -16.71 -8.77 -0.34
C ASP A 103 -17.75 -9.69 0.33
N ASP A 104 -18.43 -10.51 -0.47
CA ASP A 104 -19.42 -11.48 0.02
C ASP A 104 -18.77 -12.49 0.99
N ILE A 105 -17.53 -12.91 0.72
CA ILE A 105 -16.77 -13.78 1.64
C ILE A 105 -16.53 -13.05 2.97
N TYR A 106 -16.05 -11.80 2.93
CA TYR A 106 -15.86 -11.03 4.17
C TYR A 106 -17.16 -10.87 4.96
N LEU A 107 -18.28 -10.62 4.28
CA LEU A 107 -19.60 -10.53 4.90
C LEU A 107 -20.01 -11.85 5.55
N LYS A 108 -19.80 -12.97 4.85
CA LYS A 108 -20.08 -14.33 5.35
C LYS A 108 -19.32 -14.62 6.65
N PHE A 109 -18.09 -14.11 6.77
CA PHE A 109 -17.26 -14.31 7.95
C PHE A 109 -17.40 -13.19 8.99
N GLY A 110 -18.41 -12.32 8.85
CA GLY A 110 -18.84 -11.40 9.91
C GLY A 110 -18.41 -9.95 9.75
N ALA A 111 -18.07 -9.54 8.53
CA ALA A 111 -17.82 -8.10 8.27
C ALA A 111 -19.13 -7.31 8.38
N ASP A 112 -19.04 -6.06 8.85
CA ASP A 112 -20.19 -5.16 8.91
C ASP A 112 -20.70 -4.85 7.48
N SER A 113 -22.03 -4.86 7.30
CA SER A 113 -22.67 -4.56 6.01
C SER A 113 -22.50 -3.11 5.57
N LYS A 114 -22.10 -2.22 6.45
CA LYS A 114 -21.96 -0.78 6.14
C LYS A 114 -20.85 -0.53 5.12
N VAL A 115 -21.18 0.25 4.08
CA VAL A 115 -20.23 0.73 3.08
C VAL A 115 -20.14 2.24 3.22
N TYR A 116 -18.93 2.76 3.30
CA TYR A 116 -18.64 4.19 3.42
C TYR A 116 -18.36 4.79 2.05
N GLY A 117 -18.62 6.09 1.91
CA GLY A 117 -18.33 6.85 0.69
C GLY A 117 -19.41 6.71 -0.39
N VAL A 118 -20.64 6.29 0.00
CA VAL A 118 -21.75 6.10 -0.95
C VAL A 118 -23.02 6.92 -0.58
N ASP A 119 -23.09 7.45 0.63
CA ASP A 119 -24.34 8.03 1.18
C ASP A 119 -24.50 9.53 0.89
N LYS A 120 -23.51 10.21 0.31
CA LYS A 120 -23.54 11.66 0.04
C LYS A 120 -23.47 11.95 -1.46
N GLU A 121 -24.39 11.36 -2.21
CA GLU A 121 -24.41 11.39 -3.69
C GLU A 121 -24.35 12.81 -4.26
N LYS A 122 -25.10 13.75 -3.67
CA LYS A 122 -25.18 15.14 -4.14
C LYS A 122 -23.81 15.84 -4.00
N GLU A 123 -23.19 15.70 -2.82
CA GLU A 123 -21.90 16.31 -2.50
C GLU A 123 -20.78 15.66 -3.33
N ILE A 124 -20.81 14.33 -3.47
CA ILE A 124 -19.85 13.58 -4.30
C ILE A 124 -19.95 14.03 -5.76
N ARG A 125 -21.18 14.23 -6.26
CA ARG A 125 -21.41 14.74 -7.62
C ARG A 125 -20.84 16.16 -7.80
N GLU A 126 -20.94 17.02 -6.78
CA GLU A 126 -20.33 18.36 -6.81
C GLU A 126 -18.80 18.26 -6.84
N ILE A 127 -18.22 17.40 -6.00
CA ILE A 127 -16.76 17.18 -5.98
C ILE A 127 -16.31 16.66 -7.36
N ARG A 128 -17.03 15.70 -7.92
CA ARG A 128 -16.75 15.16 -9.27
C ARG A 128 -16.79 16.26 -10.33
N ARG A 129 -17.78 17.15 -10.27
CA ARG A 129 -17.89 18.28 -11.21
C ARG A 129 -16.68 19.22 -11.09
N LYS A 130 -16.29 19.58 -9.86
CA LYS A 130 -15.09 20.41 -9.63
C LYS A 130 -13.82 19.73 -10.15
N ALA A 131 -13.69 18.43 -9.91
CA ALA A 131 -12.55 17.63 -10.40
C ALA A 131 -12.48 17.67 -11.93
N ILE A 132 -13.59 17.41 -12.61
CA ILE A 132 -13.67 17.46 -14.09
C ILE A 132 -13.24 18.83 -14.61
N MET A 133 -13.69 19.93 -13.99
CA MET A 133 -13.32 21.29 -14.37
C MET A 133 -11.82 21.57 -14.17
N ALA A 134 -11.19 20.85 -13.30
CA ALA A 134 -9.75 20.93 -13.04
C ALA A 134 -8.92 19.91 -13.84
N ASN A 135 -9.55 19.14 -14.74
CA ASN A 135 -8.97 18.02 -15.50
C ASN A 135 -8.48 16.88 -14.60
N LEU A 136 -9.07 16.75 -13.41
CA LEU A 136 -8.83 15.66 -12.48
C LEU A 136 -9.92 14.60 -12.62
N LYS A 137 -9.56 13.33 -12.43
CA LYS A 137 -10.53 12.23 -12.34
C LYS A 137 -10.72 11.88 -10.87
N LEU A 138 -11.94 12.07 -10.34
CA LEU A 138 -12.29 11.54 -9.01
C LEU A 138 -12.51 10.03 -9.15
N ILE A 139 -11.78 9.25 -8.38
CA ILE A 139 -11.99 7.81 -8.27
C ILE A 139 -12.92 7.57 -7.09
N GLU A 140 -14.11 7.08 -7.38
CA GLU A 140 -15.05 6.70 -6.33
C GLU A 140 -14.52 5.46 -5.64
N CYS A 141 -14.47 5.54 -4.32
CA CYS A 141 -13.80 4.54 -3.50
C CYS A 141 -14.76 4.10 -2.38
N PRO A 142 -15.81 3.33 -2.72
CA PRO A 142 -16.64 2.74 -1.68
C PRO A 142 -15.79 1.80 -0.84
N ILE A 143 -15.86 1.97 0.47
CA ILE A 143 -15.00 1.26 1.43
C ILE A 143 -15.87 0.47 2.41
N ARG A 144 -15.57 -0.81 2.57
CA ARG A 144 -16.00 -1.59 3.73
C ARG A 144 -14.86 -1.54 4.74
N HIS A 145 -15.17 -1.07 5.94
CA HIS A 145 -14.16 -0.88 6.98
C HIS A 145 -14.33 -1.97 8.04
N LEU A 146 -13.42 -2.93 8.07
CA LEU A 146 -13.46 -4.04 9.03
C LEU A 146 -13.13 -3.55 10.45
N GLY A 147 -12.12 -2.69 10.58
CA GLY A 147 -11.53 -2.34 11.86
C GLY A 147 -10.57 -3.42 12.36
N THR A 148 -9.58 -3.03 13.14
CA THR A 148 -8.48 -3.92 13.54
C THR A 148 -8.98 -5.15 14.33
N GLU A 149 -9.87 -4.93 15.29
CA GLU A 149 -10.36 -6.01 16.17
C GLU A 149 -11.27 -6.99 15.43
N GLU A 150 -12.21 -6.47 14.62
CA GLU A 150 -13.13 -7.33 13.86
C GLU A 150 -12.41 -8.02 12.70
N GLY A 151 -11.46 -7.33 12.06
CA GLY A 151 -10.59 -7.93 11.05
C GLY A 151 -9.88 -9.18 11.58
N TYR A 152 -9.33 -9.09 12.78
CA TYR A 152 -8.71 -10.24 13.45
C TYR A 152 -9.70 -11.41 13.61
N LYS A 153 -10.92 -11.14 14.09
CA LYS A 153 -11.95 -12.17 14.28
C LYS A 153 -12.38 -12.83 12.96
N ILE A 154 -12.54 -12.01 11.92
CA ILE A 154 -12.91 -12.50 10.56
C ILE A 154 -11.82 -13.46 10.05
N TYR A 155 -10.56 -13.04 10.14
CA TYR A 155 -9.45 -13.90 9.69
C TYR A 155 -9.28 -15.16 10.56
N SER A 156 -9.59 -15.07 11.87
CA SER A 156 -9.59 -16.27 12.74
C SER A 156 -10.63 -17.28 12.26
N ARG A 157 -11.85 -16.84 11.97
CA ARG A 157 -12.92 -17.70 11.43
C ARG A 157 -12.55 -18.28 10.06
N LEU A 158 -11.88 -17.50 9.23
CA LEU A 158 -11.40 -17.98 7.93
C LEU A 158 -10.34 -19.08 8.11
N GLN A 159 -9.40 -18.90 9.06
CA GLN A 159 -8.38 -19.92 9.35
C GLN A 159 -9.04 -21.22 9.79
N GLU A 160 -9.96 -21.13 10.74
CA GLU A 160 -10.72 -22.29 11.26
C GLU A 160 -11.48 -22.99 10.13
N HIS A 161 -12.22 -22.25 9.33
CA HIS A 161 -12.98 -22.77 8.21
C HIS A 161 -12.10 -23.54 7.21
N LEU A 162 -10.97 -22.95 6.80
CA LEU A 162 -10.06 -23.60 5.84
C LEU A 162 -9.52 -24.93 6.41
N LEU A 163 -9.17 -24.95 7.72
CA LEU A 163 -8.69 -26.17 8.38
C LEU A 163 -9.79 -27.23 8.46
N GLU A 164 -11.01 -26.85 8.78
CA GLU A 164 -12.19 -27.75 8.85
C GLU A 164 -12.52 -28.35 7.48
N GLU A 165 -12.33 -27.56 6.41
CA GLU A 165 -12.56 -28.01 5.04
C GLU A 165 -11.37 -28.78 4.44
N GLY A 166 -10.31 -29.03 5.23
CA GLY A 166 -9.23 -29.94 4.88
C GLY A 166 -7.98 -29.29 4.28
N VAL A 167 -7.86 -27.95 4.31
CA VAL A 167 -6.61 -27.30 3.89
C VAL A 167 -5.52 -27.61 4.92
N GLU A 168 -4.43 -28.24 4.49
CA GLU A 168 -3.25 -28.43 5.36
C GLU A 168 -2.46 -27.11 5.43
N MET A 169 -1.99 -26.74 6.62
CA MET A 169 -1.24 -25.50 6.83
C MET A 169 0.05 -25.77 7.59
N GLU A 170 1.19 -25.39 6.98
CA GLU A 170 2.52 -25.42 7.60
C GLU A 170 2.93 -24.01 7.98
N PHE A 171 3.07 -23.75 9.28
CA PHE A 171 3.47 -22.45 9.82
C PHE A 171 4.93 -22.50 10.30
N GLY A 172 5.60 -21.33 10.33
CA GLY A 172 6.98 -21.23 10.73
C GLY A 172 7.90 -21.97 9.75
N THR A 173 7.50 -22.00 8.47
CA THR A 173 8.21 -22.72 7.41
C THR A 173 8.28 -21.80 6.18
N MET A 174 9.49 -21.51 5.75
CA MET A 174 9.74 -20.65 4.59
C MET A 174 10.04 -21.53 3.36
N VAL A 175 9.37 -21.25 2.25
CA VAL A 175 9.75 -21.88 0.98
C VAL A 175 11.06 -21.23 0.51
N LYS A 176 12.08 -22.07 0.33
CA LYS A 176 13.41 -21.68 -0.10
C LYS A 176 13.50 -21.64 -1.63
N ASP A 177 12.93 -22.65 -2.29
CA ASP A 177 13.00 -22.78 -3.75
C ASP A 177 11.75 -23.49 -4.30
N ILE A 178 11.54 -23.33 -5.61
CA ILE A 178 10.49 -24.02 -6.39
C ILE A 178 11.20 -25.06 -7.27
N ILE A 179 10.67 -26.28 -7.27
CA ILE A 179 11.20 -27.36 -8.12
C ILE A 179 10.56 -27.24 -9.50
N ILE A 180 11.38 -27.01 -10.51
CA ILE A 180 10.94 -26.92 -11.91
C ILE A 180 11.77 -27.92 -12.72
N GLU A 181 11.09 -28.83 -13.40
CA GLU A 181 11.71 -29.84 -14.29
C GLU A 181 10.97 -29.82 -15.62
N ASP A 182 11.71 -29.77 -16.71
CA ASP A 182 11.16 -29.76 -18.07
C ASP A 182 10.09 -28.63 -18.26
N ASN A 183 10.37 -27.45 -17.73
CA ASN A 183 9.46 -26.28 -17.74
C ASN A 183 8.11 -26.53 -17.03
N GLN A 184 8.07 -27.48 -16.10
CA GLN A 184 6.89 -27.77 -15.30
C GLN A 184 7.23 -27.70 -13.81
N VAL A 185 6.38 -27.05 -13.05
CA VAL A 185 6.51 -27.04 -11.59
C VAL A 185 6.25 -28.46 -11.05
N LYS A 186 7.04 -28.91 -10.08
CA LYS A 186 6.92 -30.24 -9.45
C LYS A 186 6.73 -30.12 -7.93
N GLY A 187 6.95 -28.95 -7.35
CA GLY A 187 6.81 -28.76 -5.91
C GLY A 187 7.68 -27.65 -5.37
N VAL A 188 7.99 -27.74 -4.08
CA VAL A 188 8.78 -26.74 -3.37
C VAL A 188 9.77 -27.39 -2.41
N ILE A 189 10.83 -26.66 -2.07
CA ILE A 189 11.82 -27.01 -1.04
C ILE A 189 11.73 -25.93 0.05
N THR A 190 11.66 -26.37 1.31
CA THR A 190 11.58 -25.46 2.46
C THR A 190 12.96 -25.13 3.05
N ASP A 191 13.00 -24.15 3.94
CA ASP A 191 14.18 -23.77 4.73
C ASP A 191 14.62 -24.89 5.70
N LYS A 192 13.78 -25.91 5.90
CA LYS A 192 14.08 -27.11 6.70
C LYS A 192 14.57 -28.26 5.83
N ASP A 193 14.84 -28.00 4.55
CA ASP A 193 15.22 -28.97 3.51
C ASP A 193 14.17 -30.09 3.31
N GLU A 194 12.91 -29.80 3.63
CA GLU A 194 11.79 -30.68 3.33
C GLU A 194 11.28 -30.41 1.91
N THR A 195 10.92 -31.49 1.22
CA THR A 195 10.39 -31.41 -0.15
C THR A 195 8.90 -31.79 -0.16
N TYR A 196 8.09 -30.94 -0.71
CA TYR A 196 6.66 -31.20 -0.97
C TYR A 196 6.42 -31.17 -2.49
N THR A 197 5.79 -32.21 -3.02
CA THR A 197 5.47 -32.29 -4.44
C THR A 197 4.03 -31.79 -4.69
N ALA A 198 3.80 -31.19 -5.85
CA ALA A 198 2.48 -30.71 -6.23
C ALA A 198 2.34 -30.60 -7.76
N THR A 199 1.10 -30.71 -8.21
CA THR A 199 0.75 -30.46 -9.61
C THR A 199 0.84 -28.96 -9.92
N GLU A 200 0.43 -28.10 -8.99
CA GLU A 200 0.42 -26.64 -9.15
C GLU A 200 1.04 -25.97 -7.92
N VAL A 201 1.77 -24.90 -8.13
CA VAL A 201 2.33 -24.06 -7.05
C VAL A 201 1.89 -22.62 -7.30
N ILE A 202 1.25 -22.02 -6.30
CA ILE A 202 0.75 -20.65 -6.36
C ILE A 202 1.55 -19.78 -5.39
N SER A 203 2.23 -18.75 -5.91
CA SER A 203 2.98 -17.81 -5.09
C SER A 203 2.08 -16.64 -4.66
N ALA A 204 1.76 -16.56 -3.36
CA ALA A 204 0.92 -15.51 -2.76
C ALA A 204 1.69 -14.76 -1.67
N VAL A 205 2.96 -14.48 -1.91
CA VAL A 205 3.94 -14.05 -0.89
C VAL A 205 3.87 -12.57 -0.54
N GLY A 206 3.09 -11.79 -1.27
CA GLY A 206 2.91 -10.36 -0.98
C GLY A 206 4.19 -9.54 -1.06
N ARG A 207 4.15 -8.32 -0.52
CA ARG A 207 5.31 -7.41 -0.56
C ARG A 207 6.51 -7.94 0.26
N GLU A 208 6.22 -8.63 1.33
CA GLU A 208 7.26 -9.21 2.22
C GLU A 208 8.10 -10.27 1.49
N GLY A 209 7.50 -11.01 0.56
CA GLY A 209 8.20 -12.04 -0.21
C GLY A 209 8.63 -11.60 -1.61
N ALA A 210 8.49 -10.31 -1.94
CA ALA A 210 8.76 -9.82 -3.31
C ALA A 210 10.21 -10.05 -3.74
N ASP A 211 11.17 -9.79 -2.86
CA ASP A 211 12.61 -9.98 -3.16
C ASP A 211 12.92 -11.48 -3.39
N TRP A 212 12.37 -12.35 -2.52
CA TRP A 212 12.49 -13.80 -2.69
C TRP A 212 11.91 -14.24 -4.05
N PHE A 213 10.71 -13.79 -4.39
CA PHE A 213 10.04 -14.17 -5.64
C PHE A 213 10.82 -13.66 -6.87
N SER A 214 11.38 -12.44 -6.80
CA SER A 214 12.26 -11.91 -7.86
C SER A 214 13.49 -12.79 -8.04
N HIS A 215 14.07 -13.26 -6.92
CA HIS A 215 15.22 -14.18 -6.94
C HIS A 215 14.85 -15.52 -7.61
N ILE A 216 13.70 -16.10 -7.26
CA ILE A 216 13.18 -17.35 -7.87
C ILE A 216 13.00 -17.15 -9.39
N CYS A 217 12.37 -16.04 -9.80
CA CYS A 217 12.16 -15.76 -11.22
C CYS A 217 13.49 -15.71 -11.99
N ASN A 218 14.49 -15.02 -11.41
CA ASN A 218 15.81 -14.91 -12.04
C ASN A 218 16.55 -16.26 -12.08
N GLN A 219 16.45 -17.04 -11.01
CA GLN A 219 17.11 -18.35 -10.88
C GLN A 219 16.59 -19.35 -11.90
N HIS A 220 15.28 -19.30 -12.20
CA HIS A 220 14.61 -20.24 -13.12
C HIS A 220 14.31 -19.64 -14.48
N ASP A 221 14.92 -18.50 -14.83
CA ASP A 221 14.75 -17.80 -16.12
C ASP A 221 13.27 -17.50 -16.45
N ILE A 222 12.44 -17.22 -15.42
CA ILE A 222 11.04 -16.86 -15.60
C ILE A 222 10.97 -15.38 -16.02
N GLU A 223 10.37 -15.12 -17.18
CA GLU A 223 10.28 -13.75 -17.71
C GLU A 223 9.41 -12.87 -16.80
N THR A 224 9.93 -11.72 -16.40
CA THR A 224 9.21 -10.74 -15.59
C THR A 224 9.10 -9.41 -16.32
N LYS A 225 8.02 -8.70 -16.05
CA LYS A 225 7.87 -7.31 -16.51
C LYS A 225 8.33 -6.35 -15.44
N VAL A 226 8.96 -5.27 -15.88
CA VAL A 226 9.35 -4.19 -14.98
C VAL A 226 8.08 -3.49 -14.49
N GLY A 227 7.90 -3.45 -13.17
CA GLY A 227 6.77 -2.77 -12.53
C GLY A 227 6.94 -1.27 -12.46
N THR A 228 5.94 -0.60 -11.92
CA THR A 228 5.98 0.84 -11.64
C THR A 228 6.50 1.11 -10.24
N VAL A 229 7.03 2.31 -10.03
CA VAL A 229 7.29 2.86 -8.70
C VAL A 229 6.57 4.21 -8.61
N ASP A 230 5.92 4.45 -7.47
CA ASP A 230 5.30 5.73 -7.19
C ASP A 230 6.22 6.52 -6.26
N ILE A 231 6.58 7.73 -6.67
CA ILE A 231 7.50 8.60 -5.94
C ILE A 231 6.83 9.96 -5.76
N GLY A 232 6.95 10.54 -4.57
CA GLY A 232 6.36 11.84 -4.35
C GLY A 232 6.55 12.38 -2.95
N VAL A 233 5.57 13.15 -2.51
CA VAL A 233 5.61 13.88 -1.25
C VAL A 233 4.37 13.57 -0.40
N ARG A 234 4.52 13.72 0.92
CA ARG A 234 3.39 13.86 1.83
C ARG A 234 3.09 15.35 1.94
N VAL A 235 1.86 15.72 1.68
CA VAL A 235 1.37 17.10 1.75
C VAL A 235 0.66 17.27 3.10
N GLU A 236 0.90 18.37 3.78
CA GLU A 236 0.18 18.72 5.01
C GLU A 236 -0.43 20.10 4.85
N VAL A 237 -1.73 20.21 5.17
CA VAL A 237 -2.51 21.44 5.14
C VAL A 237 -3.37 21.52 6.41
N ARG A 238 -3.92 22.70 6.71
CA ARG A 238 -4.92 22.85 7.77
C ARG A 238 -6.18 22.04 7.42
N ASP A 239 -6.85 21.50 8.44
CA ASP A 239 -8.07 20.70 8.26
C ASP A 239 -9.13 21.46 7.46
N GLU A 240 -9.26 22.77 7.67
CA GLU A 240 -10.25 23.63 7.01
C GLU A 240 -10.10 23.59 5.48
N VAL A 241 -8.88 23.41 4.96
CA VAL A 241 -8.61 23.33 3.51
C VAL A 241 -9.25 22.08 2.91
N MET A 242 -9.17 20.94 3.63
CA MET A 242 -9.64 19.65 3.12
C MET A 242 -11.03 19.27 3.65
N GLU A 243 -11.65 20.10 4.50
CA GLU A 243 -12.90 19.80 5.21
C GLU A 243 -13.99 19.27 4.28
N PHE A 244 -14.26 20.00 3.18
CA PHE A 244 -15.31 19.62 2.25
C PHE A 244 -15.08 18.22 1.63
N LEU A 245 -13.84 17.91 1.29
CA LEU A 245 -13.50 16.57 0.76
C LEU A 245 -13.61 15.50 1.87
N ASN A 246 -13.03 15.78 3.03
CA ASN A 246 -12.96 14.82 4.15
C ASN A 246 -14.33 14.47 4.74
N GLU A 247 -15.26 15.43 4.73
CA GLU A 247 -16.62 15.20 5.23
C GLU A 247 -17.49 14.38 4.27
N ASN A 248 -17.18 14.41 2.98
CA ASN A 248 -18.05 13.85 1.94
C ASN A 248 -17.48 12.60 1.25
N LEU A 249 -16.17 12.38 1.38
CA LEU A 249 -15.49 11.20 0.84
C LEU A 249 -14.81 10.44 1.98
N TYR A 250 -14.83 9.12 1.92
CA TYR A 250 -14.03 8.32 2.87
C TYR A 250 -12.53 8.51 2.58
N GLU A 251 -12.18 8.57 1.30
CA GLU A 251 -10.81 8.84 0.85
C GLU A 251 -10.88 9.67 -0.44
N ALA A 252 -10.25 10.84 -0.41
CA ALA A 252 -10.21 11.75 -1.56
C ALA A 252 -9.16 11.26 -2.58
N LYS A 253 -9.58 10.38 -3.49
CA LYS A 253 -8.68 9.78 -4.50
C LYS A 253 -8.89 10.49 -5.84
N LEU A 254 -7.93 11.37 -6.16
CA LEU A 254 -7.95 12.17 -7.39
C LEU A 254 -6.74 11.79 -8.24
N VAL A 255 -6.97 11.60 -9.54
CA VAL A 255 -5.95 11.24 -10.53
C VAL A 255 -5.85 12.36 -11.56
N TYR A 256 -4.62 12.69 -11.91
CA TYR A 256 -4.28 13.73 -12.88
C TYR A 256 -3.26 13.19 -13.88
N HIS A 257 -3.40 13.57 -15.13
CA HIS A 257 -2.36 13.42 -16.13
C HIS A 257 -1.79 14.81 -16.38
N THR A 258 -0.53 14.99 -16.02
CA THR A 258 0.11 16.32 -16.00
C THR A 258 0.23 16.90 -17.41
N PRO A 259 -0.08 18.20 -17.62
CA PRO A 259 -0.01 18.79 -18.96
C PRO A 259 1.40 18.77 -19.56
N THR A 260 2.43 18.93 -18.73
CA THR A 260 3.81 19.04 -19.23
C THR A 260 4.37 17.70 -19.68
N PHE A 261 4.15 16.63 -18.90
CA PHE A 261 4.82 15.35 -19.15
C PHE A 261 3.86 14.17 -19.41
N ASP A 262 2.56 14.41 -19.30
CA ASP A 262 1.51 13.36 -19.38
C ASP A 262 1.76 12.21 -18.39
N ASP A 263 2.38 12.54 -17.25
CA ASP A 263 2.62 11.58 -16.18
C ASP A 263 1.36 11.44 -15.31
N LYS A 264 1.09 10.21 -14.90
CA LYS A 264 -0.01 9.91 -13.98
C LYS A 264 0.40 10.30 -12.56
N VAL A 265 -0.35 11.23 -11.98
CA VAL A 265 -0.17 11.68 -10.59
C VAL A 265 -1.48 11.42 -9.84
N ARG A 266 -1.38 11.02 -8.58
CA ARG A 266 -2.58 10.75 -7.78
C ARG A 266 -2.41 11.14 -6.32
N THR A 267 -3.53 11.50 -5.69
CA THR A 267 -3.59 11.58 -4.23
C THR A 267 -3.68 10.16 -3.66
N PHE A 268 -3.21 10.00 -2.41
CA PHE A 268 -3.20 8.69 -1.76
C PHE A 268 -3.23 8.88 -0.24
N CYS A 269 -3.97 8.00 0.45
CA CYS A 269 -3.94 7.85 1.91
C CYS A 269 -4.14 9.19 2.65
N THR A 270 -5.36 9.75 2.54
CA THR A 270 -5.74 10.97 3.25
C THR A 270 -5.97 10.65 4.73
N ASN A 271 -5.42 11.47 5.61
CA ASN A 271 -5.49 11.35 7.06
C ASN A 271 -6.04 12.67 7.66
N PRO A 272 -7.37 12.79 7.77
CA PRO A 272 -7.98 13.99 8.38
C PRO A 272 -7.61 14.11 9.85
N SER A 273 -7.27 15.31 10.32
CA SER A 273 -6.84 15.61 11.69
C SER A 273 -5.73 14.66 12.15
N GLY A 274 -4.87 14.26 11.22
CA GLY A 274 -3.80 13.27 11.45
C GLY A 274 -2.43 13.91 11.62
N GLU A 275 -1.42 13.07 11.67
CA GLU A 275 -0.03 13.54 11.74
C GLU A 275 0.81 12.93 10.62
N VAL A 276 1.83 13.66 10.20
CA VAL A 276 2.88 13.15 9.32
C VAL A 276 3.84 12.31 10.17
N ALA A 277 4.27 11.17 9.64
CA ALA A 277 5.10 10.22 10.39
C ALA A 277 6.26 9.70 9.54
N THR A 278 7.33 9.26 10.21
CA THR A 278 8.44 8.57 9.57
C THR A 278 8.21 7.07 9.60
N GLU A 279 8.41 6.41 8.47
CA GLU A 279 8.41 4.95 8.34
C GLU A 279 9.84 4.50 8.04
N TYR A 280 10.34 3.53 8.79
CA TYR A 280 11.69 2.98 8.61
C TYR A 280 11.64 1.60 7.98
N TYR A 281 12.44 1.38 6.95
CA TYR A 281 12.71 0.06 6.37
C TYR A 281 13.90 -0.61 7.06
N ASP A 282 14.06 -1.92 6.84
CA ASP A 282 15.02 -2.78 7.57
C ASP A 282 16.49 -2.29 7.47
N ASN A 283 16.85 -1.58 6.43
CA ASN A 283 18.20 -1.04 6.22
C ASN A 283 18.37 0.39 6.77
N GLY A 284 17.43 0.87 7.56
CA GLY A 284 17.48 2.22 8.14
C GLY A 284 16.99 3.33 7.21
N LEU A 285 16.50 2.99 6.04
CA LEU A 285 15.95 3.96 5.10
C LEU A 285 14.67 4.58 5.66
N ALA A 286 14.64 5.89 5.82
CA ALA A 286 13.46 6.63 6.29
C ALA A 286 12.67 7.16 5.11
N VAL A 287 11.36 6.90 5.09
CA VAL A 287 10.41 7.48 4.14
C VAL A 287 9.26 8.12 4.92
N VAL A 288 8.57 9.07 4.30
CA VAL A 288 7.45 9.73 4.96
C VAL A 288 6.16 8.92 4.76
N ASN A 289 5.29 8.98 5.75
CA ASN A 289 3.96 8.38 5.74
C ASN A 289 3.01 9.28 6.58
N GLY A 290 1.81 8.85 6.84
CA GLY A 290 0.85 9.59 7.68
C GLY A 290 -0.01 8.65 8.51
N HIS A 291 -0.49 9.17 9.63
CA HIS A 291 -1.40 8.44 10.52
C HIS A 291 -2.63 9.29 10.85
N ALA A 292 -3.78 8.63 10.95
CA ALA A 292 -5.00 9.20 11.50
C ALA A 292 -5.33 8.50 12.83
N TYR A 293 -5.93 9.22 13.75
CA TYR A 293 -6.27 8.71 15.08
C TYR A 293 -7.78 8.70 15.30
N LYS A 294 -8.29 7.64 15.90
CA LYS A 294 -9.70 7.55 16.36
C LYS A 294 -9.92 8.39 17.62
N SER A 295 -8.94 8.36 18.52
CA SER A 295 -9.01 9.12 19.79
C SER A 295 -8.95 10.63 19.51
N LYS A 296 -9.91 11.36 20.05
CA LYS A 296 -10.00 12.82 19.91
C LYS A 296 -8.77 13.55 20.47
N ASP A 297 -8.18 13.01 21.55
CA ASP A 297 -7.04 13.60 22.23
C ASP A 297 -5.74 13.57 21.40
N LEU A 298 -5.70 12.71 20.38
CA LEU A 298 -4.53 12.54 19.51
C LEU A 298 -4.71 13.27 18.17
N LYS A 299 -5.90 13.82 17.92
CA LYS A 299 -6.18 14.53 16.66
C LYS A 299 -5.44 15.86 16.61
N THR A 300 -4.92 16.19 15.44
CA THR A 300 -4.29 17.49 15.16
C THR A 300 -5.31 18.41 14.45
N ASN A 301 -4.88 19.63 14.12
CA ASN A 301 -5.66 20.57 13.32
C ASN A 301 -5.26 20.52 11.84
N ASN A 302 -4.55 19.45 11.43
CA ASN A 302 -4.00 19.33 10.08
C ASN A 302 -4.47 18.03 9.42
N THR A 303 -4.74 18.10 8.12
CA THR A 303 -4.93 16.94 7.26
C THR A 303 -3.64 16.72 6.48
N ASN A 304 -3.24 15.44 6.33
CA ASN A 304 -2.14 15.11 5.43
C ASN A 304 -2.56 14.03 4.43
N PHE A 305 -1.93 14.05 3.26
CA PHE A 305 -2.15 13.08 2.18
C PHE A 305 -0.90 13.01 1.30
N ALA A 306 -0.73 11.92 0.57
CA ALA A 306 0.37 11.78 -0.39
C ALA A 306 -0.02 12.30 -1.76
N ILE A 307 0.93 12.91 -2.47
CA ILE A 307 0.91 13.08 -3.93
C ILE A 307 1.99 12.15 -4.48
N LEU A 308 1.59 11.23 -5.33
CA LEU A 308 2.47 10.19 -5.89
C LEU A 308 2.47 10.27 -7.41
N VAL A 309 3.67 10.40 -7.98
CA VAL A 309 3.92 10.37 -9.43
C VAL A 309 4.29 8.94 -9.80
N SER A 310 3.51 8.33 -10.70
CA SER A 310 3.75 6.94 -11.15
C SER A 310 4.81 6.94 -12.25
N LYS A 311 5.93 6.27 -12.00
CA LYS A 311 7.03 6.19 -12.97
C LYS A 311 7.15 4.78 -13.53
N ASN A 312 7.07 4.71 -14.85
CA ASN A 312 7.32 3.54 -15.66
C ASN A 312 8.70 3.66 -16.31
N PHE A 313 9.35 2.54 -16.48
CA PHE A 313 10.70 2.50 -17.08
C PHE A 313 10.72 1.52 -18.26
N THR A 314 11.56 1.85 -19.24
CA THR A 314 11.77 1.03 -20.42
C THR A 314 13.13 0.33 -20.36
N LYS A 315 13.29 -0.74 -21.12
CA LYS A 315 14.59 -1.44 -21.28
C LYS A 315 15.70 -0.43 -21.63
N PRO A 316 16.90 -0.59 -21.12
CA PRO A 316 17.43 -1.75 -20.36
C PRO A 316 17.20 -1.71 -18.83
N PHE A 317 16.53 -0.69 -18.31
CA PHE A 317 16.34 -0.50 -16.85
C PHE A 317 15.36 -1.52 -16.29
N LYS A 318 15.74 -2.18 -15.18
CA LYS A 318 14.96 -3.30 -14.61
C LYS A 318 14.66 -3.16 -13.11
N THR A 319 15.15 -2.11 -12.44
CA THR A 319 15.12 -2.02 -10.96
C THR A 319 14.38 -0.76 -10.46
N PRO A 320 13.07 -0.59 -10.77
CA PRO A 320 12.34 0.61 -10.36
C PRO A 320 12.25 0.78 -8.84
N ILE A 321 12.17 -0.32 -8.08
CA ILE A 321 12.17 -0.29 -6.61
C ILE A 321 13.47 0.34 -6.10
N GLU A 322 14.61 -0.10 -6.65
CA GLU A 322 15.92 0.42 -6.28
C GLU A 322 16.04 1.92 -6.62
N TYR A 323 15.51 2.33 -7.76
CA TYR A 323 15.45 3.75 -8.14
C TYR A 323 14.72 4.56 -7.06
N GLY A 324 13.54 4.10 -6.63
CA GLY A 324 12.77 4.78 -5.56
C GLY A 324 13.53 4.83 -4.24
N LYS A 325 14.20 3.73 -3.87
CA LYS A 325 15.05 3.67 -2.67
C LYS A 325 16.21 4.67 -2.76
N GLN A 326 16.86 4.81 -3.92
CA GLN A 326 17.97 5.74 -4.12
C GLN A 326 17.50 7.20 -3.95
N ILE A 327 16.32 7.55 -4.47
CA ILE A 327 15.73 8.89 -4.28
C ILE A 327 15.51 9.15 -2.77
N ALA A 328 14.97 8.19 -2.04
CA ALA A 328 14.75 8.33 -0.60
C ALA A 328 16.08 8.42 0.16
N GLN A 329 17.09 7.64 -0.23
CA GLN A 329 18.44 7.70 0.37
C GLN A 329 19.08 9.07 0.19
N LEU A 330 18.87 9.70 -0.99
CA LEU A 330 19.38 11.06 -1.25
C LEU A 330 18.80 12.05 -0.24
N SER A 331 17.49 11.98 0.01
CA SER A 331 16.80 12.80 1.03
C SER A 331 17.38 12.55 2.42
N ASN A 332 17.53 11.27 2.82
CA ASN A 332 18.05 10.89 4.14
C ASN A 332 19.48 11.43 4.35
N MET A 333 20.32 11.39 3.31
CA MET A 333 21.68 11.91 3.36
C MET A 333 21.69 13.41 3.68
N LEU A 334 20.73 14.17 3.14
CA LEU A 334 20.66 15.63 3.34
C LEU A 334 20.12 16.02 4.71
N CYS A 335 19.45 15.11 5.42
CA CYS A 335 18.79 15.42 6.71
C CYS A 335 19.11 14.41 7.81
N ASP A 336 20.27 13.76 7.71
CA ASP A 336 20.82 12.85 8.74
C ASP A 336 19.82 11.74 9.12
N GLY A 337 19.27 11.08 8.08
CA GLY A 337 18.37 9.95 8.26
C GLY A 337 16.94 10.32 8.67
N ARG A 338 16.60 11.62 8.64
CA ARG A 338 15.27 12.14 8.96
C ARG A 338 14.48 12.46 7.70
N ILE A 339 13.35 13.14 7.82
CA ILE A 339 12.47 13.54 6.73
C ILE A 339 12.69 15.03 6.42
N LEU A 340 12.80 15.33 5.14
CA LEU A 340 12.96 16.69 4.64
C LEU A 340 11.59 17.37 4.52
N VAL A 341 11.46 18.63 4.95
CA VAL A 341 10.24 19.43 4.80
C VAL A 341 10.54 20.74 4.07
N GLN A 342 9.62 21.12 3.17
CA GLN A 342 9.73 22.36 2.40
C GLN A 342 8.34 22.99 2.27
N THR A 343 8.22 24.31 2.39
CA THR A 343 6.96 24.99 2.08
C THR A 343 6.75 24.99 0.56
N PHE A 344 5.49 24.90 0.13
CA PHE A 344 5.16 24.90 -1.30
C PHE A 344 5.61 26.22 -1.97
N GLY A 345 5.54 27.34 -1.26
CA GLY A 345 6.04 28.62 -1.76
C GLY A 345 7.55 28.59 -2.06
N ASP A 346 8.34 27.97 -1.18
CA ASP A 346 9.78 27.82 -1.40
C ASP A 346 10.08 26.80 -2.51
N PHE A 347 9.28 25.71 -2.57
CA PHE A 347 9.36 24.70 -3.62
C PHE A 347 9.19 25.33 -5.01
N LYS A 348 8.13 26.14 -5.20
CA LYS A 348 7.87 26.85 -6.47
C LYS A 348 9.02 27.81 -6.86
N ARG A 349 9.63 28.43 -5.86
CA ARG A 349 10.73 29.40 -6.08
C ARG A 349 12.10 28.75 -6.21
N GLY A 350 12.19 27.42 -6.09
CA GLY A 350 13.44 26.68 -6.16
C GLY A 350 14.42 27.10 -5.07
N ARG A 351 13.94 27.24 -3.83
CA ARG A 351 14.81 27.67 -2.73
C ARG A 351 14.53 26.88 -1.45
N ARG A 352 15.56 26.69 -0.66
CA ARG A 352 15.49 26.00 0.63
C ARG A 352 14.53 26.71 1.61
N THR A 353 13.70 25.94 2.28
CA THR A 353 12.94 26.40 3.46
C THR A 353 13.87 26.50 4.66
N THR A 354 13.68 27.52 5.49
CA THR A 354 14.46 27.73 6.73
C THR A 354 13.56 27.60 7.95
N GLU A 355 14.18 27.35 9.12
CA GLU A 355 13.48 27.30 10.41
C GLU A 355 12.66 28.58 10.64
N GLU A 356 13.24 29.73 10.33
CA GLU A 356 12.59 31.04 10.49
C GLU A 356 11.31 31.15 9.65
N ARG A 357 11.33 30.62 8.41
CA ARG A 357 10.14 30.61 7.54
C ARG A 357 9.08 29.65 8.05
N LEU A 358 9.51 28.47 8.55
CA LEU A 358 8.56 27.51 9.15
C LEU A 358 7.91 28.08 10.40
N CYS A 359 8.66 28.77 11.25
CA CYS A 359 8.13 29.36 12.49
C CYS A 359 7.09 30.45 12.25
N ARG A 360 7.13 31.11 11.09
CA ARG A 360 6.17 32.16 10.70
C ARG A 360 4.91 31.62 10.01
N ASN A 361 4.93 30.31 9.69
CA ASN A 361 3.85 29.66 8.96
C ASN A 361 2.62 29.48 9.87
N ASN A 362 1.41 29.72 9.35
CA ASN A 362 0.16 29.41 10.07
C ASN A 362 -0.04 27.90 10.24
N LEU A 363 0.55 27.11 9.35
CA LEU A 363 0.53 25.66 9.38
C LEU A 363 1.73 25.14 10.18
N ILE A 364 1.46 24.61 11.37
CA ILE A 364 2.49 24.08 12.27
C ILE A 364 2.78 22.63 11.89
N PRO A 365 4.02 22.26 11.53
CA PRO A 365 4.37 20.88 11.19
C PRO A 365 4.00 19.87 12.28
N THR A 366 3.32 18.78 11.94
CA THR A 366 3.03 17.71 12.89
C THR A 366 4.24 16.78 13.09
N LEU A 367 5.09 16.59 12.05
CA LEU A 367 6.35 15.84 12.20
C LEU A 367 7.42 16.81 12.77
N LYS A 368 7.60 16.77 14.07
CA LYS A 368 8.42 17.77 14.83
C LYS A 368 9.92 17.69 14.52
N ASP A 369 10.43 16.52 14.11
CA ASP A 369 11.85 16.32 13.82
C ASP A 369 12.16 16.42 12.30
N ALA A 370 11.20 16.84 11.48
CA ALA A 370 11.44 17.09 10.06
C ALA A 370 12.44 18.24 9.87
N VAL A 371 13.31 18.10 8.89
CA VAL A 371 14.41 19.03 8.62
C VAL A 371 14.03 19.98 7.47
N PRO A 372 13.97 21.28 7.70
CA PRO A 372 13.73 22.24 6.60
C PRO A 372 14.83 22.15 5.53
N GLY A 373 14.41 22.02 4.28
CA GLY A 373 15.36 21.82 3.21
C GLY A 373 14.83 22.18 1.82
N ASP A 374 15.41 21.54 0.82
CA ASP A 374 15.13 21.79 -0.59
C ASP A 374 14.97 20.45 -1.32
N LEU A 375 13.74 20.14 -1.70
CA LEU A 375 13.38 18.91 -2.41
C LEU A 375 13.94 18.87 -3.85
N SER A 376 14.36 20.04 -4.41
CA SER A 376 14.99 20.08 -5.73
C SER A 376 16.36 19.40 -5.75
N LEU A 377 16.99 19.22 -4.59
CA LEU A 377 18.24 18.48 -4.43
C LEU A 377 18.01 16.95 -4.41
N VAL A 378 16.74 16.52 -4.37
CA VAL A 378 16.35 15.11 -4.21
C VAL A 378 15.61 14.62 -5.44
N PHE A 379 14.56 15.33 -5.87
CA PHE A 379 13.71 14.89 -6.97
C PHE A 379 14.26 15.29 -8.34
N PRO A 380 14.16 14.40 -9.34
CA PRO A 380 14.32 14.83 -10.73
C PRO A 380 13.34 15.95 -11.07
N HIS A 381 13.77 16.87 -11.93
CA HIS A 381 12.97 18.02 -12.37
C HIS A 381 11.55 17.61 -12.80
N ARG A 382 11.42 16.50 -13.55
CA ARG A 382 10.13 16.00 -14.04
C ARG A 382 9.15 15.73 -12.88
N ILE A 383 9.61 15.11 -11.80
CA ILE A 383 8.77 14.81 -10.60
C ILE A 383 8.39 16.14 -9.90
N MET A 384 9.29 17.11 -9.85
CA MET A 384 9.02 18.42 -9.26
C MET A 384 7.86 19.13 -9.99
N VAL A 385 7.93 19.15 -11.32
CA VAL A 385 6.89 19.76 -12.17
C VAL A 385 5.55 19.03 -11.99
N ASP A 386 5.57 17.70 -11.99
CA ASP A 386 4.37 16.87 -11.81
C ASP A 386 3.66 17.16 -10.47
N ILE A 387 4.43 17.29 -9.39
CA ILE A 387 3.90 17.62 -8.05
C ILE A 387 3.28 19.04 -8.06
N GLU A 388 3.98 20.00 -8.63
CA GLU A 388 3.49 21.39 -8.73
C GLU A 388 2.17 21.45 -9.52
N GLU A 389 2.14 20.84 -10.71
CA GLU A 389 0.93 20.82 -11.56
C GLU A 389 -0.25 20.15 -10.86
N MET A 390 0.00 19.05 -10.12
CA MET A 390 -1.04 18.36 -9.34
C MET A 390 -1.60 19.28 -8.24
N LEU A 391 -0.73 19.97 -7.49
CA LEU A 391 -1.18 20.89 -6.42
C LEU A 391 -2.00 22.04 -6.98
N MET A 392 -1.57 22.62 -8.11
CA MET A 392 -2.29 23.71 -8.79
C MET A 392 -3.67 23.23 -9.31
N ALA A 393 -3.74 21.99 -9.78
CA ALA A 393 -5.03 21.40 -10.21
C ALA A 393 -5.95 21.15 -9.01
N LEU A 394 -5.41 20.62 -7.91
CA LEU A 394 -6.16 20.36 -6.68
C LEU A 394 -6.73 21.64 -6.08
N ASP A 395 -6.02 22.77 -6.21
CA ASP A 395 -6.46 24.07 -5.68
C ASP A 395 -7.80 24.52 -6.29
N LYS A 396 -8.10 24.08 -7.50
CA LYS A 396 -9.39 24.36 -8.16
C LYS A 396 -10.55 23.55 -7.56
N VAL A 397 -10.22 22.41 -6.91
CA VAL A 397 -11.21 21.55 -6.25
C VAL A 397 -11.39 21.96 -4.79
N THR A 398 -10.28 22.22 -4.11
CA THR A 398 -10.24 22.61 -2.70
C THR A 398 -9.27 23.80 -2.54
N PRO A 399 -9.80 25.04 -2.68
CA PRO A 399 -8.96 26.24 -2.61
C PRO A 399 -8.16 26.36 -1.31
N GLY A 400 -6.89 26.73 -1.42
CA GLY A 400 -5.96 26.84 -0.30
C GLY A 400 -4.94 25.71 -0.24
N ILE A 401 -5.15 24.63 -0.99
CA ILE A 401 -4.21 23.50 -0.99
C ILE A 401 -2.87 23.89 -1.63
N ALA A 402 -2.88 24.81 -2.60
CA ALA A 402 -1.66 25.34 -3.25
C ALA A 402 -1.15 26.64 -2.60
N SER A 403 -1.51 26.89 -1.34
CA SER A 403 -0.97 28.00 -0.56
C SER A 403 0.55 27.90 -0.45
N ASP A 404 1.23 29.05 -0.44
CA ASP A 404 2.67 29.12 -0.18
C ASP A 404 3.06 28.45 1.16
N GLU A 405 2.13 28.37 2.10
CA GLU A 405 2.35 27.80 3.44
C GLU A 405 2.16 26.28 3.52
N THR A 406 1.55 25.64 2.50
CA THR A 406 1.39 24.19 2.43
C THR A 406 2.75 23.51 2.59
N LEU A 407 2.81 22.45 3.41
CA LEU A 407 4.05 21.73 3.68
C LEU A 407 4.15 20.47 2.82
N LEU A 408 5.33 20.28 2.25
CA LEU A 408 5.70 19.11 1.46
C LEU A 408 6.83 18.37 2.18
N TYR A 409 6.60 17.11 2.48
CA TYR A 409 7.59 16.24 3.12
C TYR A 409 8.09 15.21 2.11
N GLY A 410 9.38 15.03 2.03
CA GLY A 410 9.99 14.08 1.10
C GLY A 410 10.96 13.11 1.76
N VAL A 411 10.97 11.91 1.31
CA VAL A 411 10.33 11.34 0.11
C VAL A 411 9.25 10.33 0.53
N GLU A 412 8.12 10.33 -0.13
CA GLU A 412 7.17 9.21 -0.04
C GLU A 412 7.42 8.28 -1.24
N VAL A 413 7.62 7.00 -1.00
CA VAL A 413 7.82 6.00 -2.05
C VAL A 413 6.86 4.83 -1.81
N LYS A 414 6.17 4.40 -2.87
CA LYS A 414 5.33 3.19 -2.82
C LYS A 414 5.79 2.22 -3.91
N PHE A 415 6.06 0.97 -3.51
CA PHE A 415 6.52 -0.13 -4.37
C PHE A 415 5.36 -1.11 -4.56
N TYR A 416 5.28 -1.66 -5.76
CA TYR A 416 4.25 -2.65 -6.08
C TYR A 416 4.88 -3.90 -6.65
N UNK A 417 4.65 -4.89 -6.25
CA UNK A 417 5.17 -6.12 -6.66
C UNK A 417 4.26 -6.71 -7.67
N UNK A 418 4.34 -6.45 -8.54
CA UNK A 418 3.57 -7.02 -9.44
C UNK A 418 4.45 -7.69 -10.36
N UNK A 419 4.50 -8.46 -10.23
CA UNK A 419 5.18 -9.18 -11.12
C UNK A 419 4.25 -9.87 -12.00
N UNK A 420 4.07 -9.52 -12.70
CA UNK A 420 3.37 -10.10 -13.53
C UNK A 420 4.19 -10.96 -14.20
N ILE A 421 3.96 -12.09 -14.16
CA ILE A 421 4.64 -13.21 -14.83
C ILE A 421 3.75 -13.72 -15.95
N ARG A 422 4.36 -14.00 -17.09
CA ARG A 422 3.71 -14.69 -18.20
C ARG A 422 4.31 -16.10 -18.38
#